data_5057a8618b0bf82223efdf10605c9a51
#
_entry.id   5057a8618b0bf82223efdf10605c9a51
#
_cell.length_a   1.000
_cell.length_b   1.000
_cell.length_c   1.000
_cell.angle_alpha   90.00
_cell.angle_beta   90.00
_cell.angle_gamma   90.00
#
_symmetry.space_group_name_H-M   'P 1'
#
loop_
_entity.id
_entity.type
_entity.pdbx_description
1 polymer ?
#
loop_
_entity_poly.entity_id
_entity_poly.type
_entity_poly.pdbx_seq_one_letter_code
_entity_poly.pdbx_strand_id
1 'polypeptide(L)'
;KRGWLGVRIQVVTKEIADVEKLDEPRGALVASVAEKSPSDKAGIKAGDIILEFNGVKIVEMKELPKIVAQTEVGKTVEVKVWRNKKQITKKIKLGRLETSSDFKEKEIKENPKKETEIKEIKKLKIITRLLTNKDIAERKLPNQTTGLVITNIGKNSPIDYLNVGDIIVEAQKKKIRSIKDLEDIIDAALKSSQKTILIVIYNNQNQRRYIGVK
;
A
#
# COMPACT_ATOMS: atom_id res chain seq x y z
N LYS A 1 -20.47 -15.97 -14.00
CA LYS A 1 -19.18 -16.18 -13.29
C LYS A 1 -18.43 -14.86 -13.35
N ARG A 2 -18.06 -14.28 -12.19
CA ARG A 2 -17.45 -12.97 -12.10
C ARG A 2 -15.92 -13.09 -12.21
N GLY A 3 -15.31 -12.28 -13.07
CA GLY A 3 -13.86 -12.14 -13.15
C GLY A 3 -13.28 -11.63 -11.84
N TRP A 4 -12.04 -12.03 -11.52
CA TRP A 4 -11.33 -11.65 -10.31
C TRP A 4 -9.84 -11.41 -10.61
N LEU A 5 -9.30 -10.32 -10.05
CA LEU A 5 -7.90 -9.91 -10.18
C LEU A 5 -7.03 -10.28 -8.97
N GLY A 6 -7.62 -10.25 -7.77
CA GLY A 6 -6.90 -10.46 -6.52
C GLY A 6 -6.09 -9.25 -6.08
N VAL A 7 -6.64 -8.06 -6.24
CA VAL A 7 -6.07 -6.81 -5.75
C VAL A 7 -7.03 -6.10 -4.82
N ARG A 8 -6.47 -5.39 -3.84
CA ARG A 8 -7.19 -4.35 -3.09
C ARG A 8 -6.80 -3.01 -3.69
N ILE A 9 -7.78 -2.18 -3.98
CA ILE A 9 -7.58 -0.88 -4.61
C ILE A 9 -8.05 0.26 -3.72
N GLN A 10 -7.52 1.45 -3.97
CA GLN A 10 -7.95 2.70 -3.34
C GLN A 10 -7.93 3.85 -4.34
N VAL A 11 -8.58 4.95 -3.96
CA VAL A 11 -8.66 6.18 -4.76
C VAL A 11 -7.26 6.79 -4.89
N VAL A 12 -6.95 7.30 -6.07
CA VAL A 12 -5.77 8.13 -6.33
C VAL A 12 -6.12 9.56 -5.92
N THR A 13 -5.54 10.03 -4.81
CA THR A 13 -5.72 11.42 -4.37
C THR A 13 -4.77 12.34 -5.14
N LYS A 14 -5.00 13.66 -5.04
CA LYS A 14 -4.14 14.65 -5.67
C LYS A 14 -2.69 14.53 -5.19
N GLU A 15 -2.48 14.31 -3.90
CA GLU A 15 -1.17 14.13 -3.28
C GLU A 15 -0.44 12.90 -3.85
N ILE A 16 -1.18 11.79 -4.05
CA ILE A 16 -0.63 10.56 -4.65
C ILE A 16 -0.27 10.82 -6.12
N ALA A 17 -1.14 11.48 -6.88
CA ALA A 17 -0.87 11.85 -8.27
C ALA A 17 0.37 12.75 -8.38
N ASP A 18 0.52 13.75 -7.51
CA ASP A 18 1.67 14.66 -7.46
C ASP A 18 2.98 13.89 -7.21
N VAL A 19 3.01 12.97 -6.25
CA VAL A 19 4.19 12.14 -5.92
C VAL A 19 4.55 11.21 -7.07
N GLU A 20 3.54 10.59 -7.68
CA GLU A 20 3.72 9.67 -8.81
C GLU A 20 3.97 10.40 -10.14
N LYS A 21 3.89 11.73 -10.16
CA LYS A 21 3.96 12.56 -11.38
C LYS A 21 2.94 12.14 -12.44
N LEU A 22 1.75 11.82 -11.98
CA LEU A 22 0.60 11.61 -12.82
C LEU A 22 -0.03 12.99 -13.12
N ASP A 23 -0.44 13.22 -14.35
CA ASP A 23 -1.00 14.48 -14.82
C ASP A 23 -2.27 14.90 -14.06
N GLU A 24 -3.09 13.93 -13.67
CA GLU A 24 -4.30 14.13 -12.90
C GLU A 24 -4.61 12.93 -11.97
N PRO A 25 -5.38 13.13 -10.88
CA PRO A 25 -5.83 12.05 -10.01
C PRO A 25 -6.82 11.13 -10.74
N ARG A 26 -6.34 10.01 -11.29
CA ARG A 26 -7.17 9.03 -12.01
C ARG A 26 -6.66 7.62 -11.81
N GLY A 27 -7.50 6.64 -12.15
CA GLY A 27 -7.18 5.24 -12.06
C GLY A 27 -7.49 4.62 -10.70
N ALA A 28 -7.01 3.40 -10.51
CA ALA A 28 -7.15 2.64 -9.27
C ALA A 28 -5.78 2.29 -8.72
N LEU A 29 -5.42 2.84 -7.55
CA LEU A 29 -4.17 2.52 -6.87
C LEU A 29 -4.27 1.14 -6.23
N VAL A 30 -3.33 0.27 -6.56
CA VAL A 30 -3.22 -1.06 -5.96
C VAL A 30 -2.60 -0.94 -4.58
N ALA A 31 -3.41 -1.06 -3.54
CA ALA A 31 -2.96 -1.02 -2.15
C ALA A 31 -2.28 -2.33 -1.73
N SER A 32 -2.80 -3.48 -2.21
CA SER A 32 -2.20 -4.79 -1.98
C SER A 32 -2.58 -5.77 -3.08
N VAL A 33 -1.78 -6.81 -3.24
CA VAL A 33 -2.00 -7.91 -4.18
C VAL A 33 -2.06 -9.21 -3.39
N ALA A 34 -3.09 -10.02 -3.62
CA ALA A 34 -3.22 -11.32 -2.99
C ALA A 34 -2.20 -12.29 -3.59
N GLU A 35 -1.52 -13.06 -2.75
CA GLU A 35 -0.56 -14.07 -3.18
C GLU A 35 -1.21 -15.09 -4.11
N LYS A 36 -0.47 -15.54 -5.13
CA LYS A 36 -0.93 -16.50 -6.15
C LYS A 36 -2.16 -16.08 -6.95
N SER A 37 -2.59 -14.83 -6.81
CA SER A 37 -3.69 -14.26 -7.59
C SER A 37 -3.32 -14.07 -9.06
N PRO A 38 -4.30 -13.83 -9.94
CA PRO A 38 -4.05 -13.44 -11.32
C PRO A 38 -3.12 -12.22 -11.45
N SER A 39 -3.31 -11.22 -10.61
CA SER A 39 -2.48 -10.01 -10.61
C SER A 39 -1.05 -10.27 -10.12
N ASP A 40 -0.87 -11.12 -9.11
CA ASP A 40 0.45 -11.53 -8.62
C ASP A 40 1.23 -12.27 -9.72
N LYS A 41 0.59 -13.25 -10.37
CA LYS A 41 1.18 -14.01 -11.49
C LYS A 41 1.54 -13.12 -12.68
N ALA A 42 0.80 -12.07 -12.93
CA ALA A 42 1.07 -11.10 -13.99
C ALA A 42 2.12 -10.05 -13.60
N GLY A 43 2.59 -10.06 -12.34
CA GLY A 43 3.58 -9.15 -11.83
C GLY A 43 3.06 -7.74 -11.55
N ILE A 44 1.77 -7.61 -11.22
CA ILE A 44 1.19 -6.40 -10.61
C ILE A 44 1.71 -6.31 -9.18
N LYS A 45 2.01 -5.10 -8.74
CA LYS A 45 2.58 -4.84 -7.41
C LYS A 45 1.78 -3.79 -6.66
N ALA A 46 1.83 -3.83 -5.35
CA ALA A 46 1.35 -2.73 -4.53
C ALA A 46 2.08 -1.43 -4.90
N GLY A 47 1.34 -0.35 -5.03
CA GLY A 47 1.84 0.94 -5.52
C GLY A 47 1.64 1.18 -7.02
N ASP A 48 1.22 0.18 -7.80
CA ASP A 48 0.80 0.39 -9.19
C ASP A 48 -0.53 1.16 -9.23
N ILE A 49 -0.70 2.02 -10.22
CA ILE A 49 -1.99 2.65 -10.51
C ILE A 49 -2.52 2.06 -11.81
N ILE A 50 -3.65 1.37 -11.75
CA ILE A 50 -4.30 0.81 -12.94
C ILE A 50 -5.01 1.95 -13.67
N LEU A 51 -4.54 2.26 -14.88
CA LEU A 51 -5.06 3.35 -15.71
C LEU A 51 -6.01 2.85 -16.79
N GLU A 52 -5.84 1.61 -17.26
CA GLU A 52 -6.67 1.01 -18.31
C GLU A 52 -6.78 -0.50 -18.07
N PHE A 53 -7.97 -1.04 -18.31
CA PHE A 53 -8.26 -2.46 -18.21
C PHE A 53 -9.01 -2.92 -19.44
N ASN A 54 -8.46 -3.86 -20.20
CA ASN A 54 -9.03 -4.44 -21.42
C ASN A 54 -9.50 -3.37 -22.43
N GLY A 55 -8.68 -2.33 -22.65
CA GLY A 55 -8.96 -1.22 -23.54
C GLY A 55 -9.89 -0.12 -22.97
N VAL A 56 -10.42 -0.31 -21.77
CA VAL A 56 -11.27 0.68 -21.09
C VAL A 56 -10.45 1.51 -20.11
N LYS A 57 -10.43 2.81 -20.27
CA LYS A 57 -9.76 3.75 -19.36
C LYS A 57 -10.47 3.76 -18.00
N ILE A 58 -9.69 3.74 -16.93
CA ILE A 58 -10.18 3.84 -15.55
C ILE A 58 -9.94 5.28 -15.08
N VAL A 59 -10.99 6.05 -14.98
CA VAL A 59 -10.96 7.41 -14.46
C VAL A 59 -11.16 7.37 -12.94
N GLU A 60 -12.19 6.68 -12.47
CA GLU A 60 -12.47 6.51 -11.05
C GLU A 60 -12.23 5.07 -10.60
N MET A 61 -11.67 4.91 -9.40
CA MET A 61 -11.37 3.60 -8.79
C MET A 61 -12.57 2.63 -8.84
N LYS A 62 -13.78 3.13 -8.60
CA LYS A 62 -15.02 2.31 -8.56
C LYS A 62 -15.41 1.68 -9.89
N GLU A 63 -14.84 2.12 -11.02
CA GLU A 63 -15.11 1.56 -12.34
C GLU A 63 -14.43 0.21 -12.52
N LEU A 64 -13.22 0.04 -11.98
CA LEU A 64 -12.44 -1.18 -12.17
C LEU A 64 -13.16 -2.45 -11.70
N PRO A 65 -13.75 -2.53 -10.48
CA PRO A 65 -14.48 -3.72 -10.05
C PRO A 65 -15.66 -4.10 -10.96
N LYS A 66 -16.35 -3.10 -11.51
CA LYS A 66 -17.49 -3.31 -12.43
C LYS A 66 -17.02 -3.95 -13.74
N ILE A 67 -15.97 -3.40 -14.34
CA ILE A 67 -15.43 -3.89 -15.62
C ILE A 67 -14.83 -5.29 -15.45
N VAL A 68 -14.11 -5.53 -14.35
CA VAL A 68 -13.54 -6.85 -14.02
C VAL A 68 -14.65 -7.89 -13.85
N ALA A 69 -15.72 -7.55 -13.13
CA ALA A 69 -16.85 -8.47 -12.89
C ALA A 69 -17.62 -8.82 -14.19
N GLN A 70 -17.64 -7.92 -15.16
CA GLN A 70 -18.28 -8.12 -16.47
C GLN A 70 -17.39 -8.90 -17.45
N THR A 71 -16.11 -9.04 -17.16
CA THR A 71 -15.15 -9.73 -18.02
C THR A 71 -15.15 -11.22 -17.70
N GLU A 72 -15.11 -12.07 -18.73
CA GLU A 72 -15.13 -13.53 -18.62
C GLU A 72 -13.95 -14.07 -17.80
N VAL A 73 -14.25 -15.03 -16.92
CA VAL A 73 -13.23 -15.82 -16.21
C VAL A 73 -12.37 -16.59 -17.21
N GLY A 74 -11.06 -16.56 -17.00
CA GLY A 74 -10.10 -17.23 -17.88
C GLY A 74 -9.65 -16.41 -19.08
N LYS A 75 -10.33 -15.28 -19.38
CA LYS A 75 -9.89 -14.36 -20.42
C LYS A 75 -8.58 -13.69 -20.06
N THR A 76 -7.67 -13.61 -21.00
CA THR A 76 -6.45 -12.81 -20.88
C THR A 76 -6.73 -11.40 -21.37
N VAL A 77 -6.49 -10.41 -20.55
CA VAL A 77 -6.73 -9.00 -20.83
C VAL A 77 -5.44 -8.19 -20.68
N GLU A 78 -5.34 -7.10 -21.41
CA GLU A 78 -4.26 -6.13 -21.22
C GLU A 78 -4.66 -5.12 -20.15
N VAL A 79 -3.70 -4.79 -19.28
CA VAL A 79 -3.85 -3.81 -18.20
C VAL A 79 -2.69 -2.84 -18.28
N LYS A 80 -3.00 -1.56 -18.45
CA LYS A 80 -1.98 -0.51 -18.38
C LYS A 80 -1.88 0.01 -16.96
N VAL A 81 -0.70 -0.04 -16.41
CA VAL A 81 -0.41 0.43 -15.06
C VAL A 81 0.67 1.50 -15.08
N TRP A 82 0.54 2.43 -14.17
CA TRP A 82 1.55 3.44 -13.88
C TRP A 82 2.45 2.94 -12.74
N ARG A 83 3.72 2.79 -13.00
CA ARG A 83 4.75 2.32 -12.05
C ARG A 83 6.03 3.10 -12.25
N ASN A 84 6.61 3.61 -11.16
CA ASN A 84 7.86 4.37 -11.21
C ASN A 84 7.84 5.52 -12.24
N LYS A 85 6.73 6.26 -12.27
CA LYS A 85 6.52 7.41 -13.18
C LYS A 85 6.53 7.05 -14.68
N LYS A 86 6.23 5.79 -14.99
CA LYS A 86 6.12 5.28 -16.36
C LYS A 86 4.90 4.37 -16.52
N GLN A 87 4.28 4.44 -17.70
CA GLN A 87 3.23 3.52 -18.07
C GLN A 87 3.83 2.21 -18.56
N ILE A 88 3.35 1.08 -18.04
CA ILE A 88 3.72 -0.26 -18.50
C ILE A 88 2.44 -1.08 -18.76
N THR A 89 2.52 -2.01 -19.70
CA THR A 89 1.41 -2.91 -20.02
C THR A 89 1.68 -4.29 -19.43
N LYS A 90 0.66 -4.89 -18.82
CA LYS A 90 0.66 -6.24 -18.28
C LYS A 90 -0.47 -7.05 -18.87
N LYS A 91 -0.25 -8.34 -19.11
CA LYS A 91 -1.29 -9.30 -19.52
C LYS A 91 -1.71 -10.12 -18.31
N ILE A 92 -3.01 -10.11 -18.01
CA ILE A 92 -3.57 -10.79 -16.85
C ILE A 92 -4.62 -11.79 -17.31
N LYS A 93 -4.47 -13.06 -16.95
CA LYS A 93 -5.51 -14.07 -17.13
C LYS A 93 -6.43 -14.04 -15.93
N LEU A 94 -7.69 -13.63 -16.10
CA LEU A 94 -8.65 -13.49 -15.02
C LEU A 94 -8.93 -14.80 -14.32
N GLY A 95 -8.93 -14.76 -13.00
CA GLY A 95 -9.33 -15.86 -12.14
C GLY A 95 -10.82 -15.83 -11.84
N ARG A 96 -11.27 -16.86 -11.11
CA ARG A 96 -12.63 -16.97 -10.56
C ARG A 96 -12.60 -16.48 -9.11
N LEU A 97 -13.54 -15.63 -8.72
CA LEU A 97 -13.63 -15.12 -7.35
C LEU A 97 -13.83 -16.25 -6.32
N GLU A 98 -14.54 -17.30 -6.70
CA GLU A 98 -14.93 -18.40 -5.83
C GLU A 98 -13.80 -19.39 -5.50
N THR A 99 -12.63 -19.29 -6.16
CA THR A 99 -11.47 -20.15 -5.91
C THR A 99 -10.39 -19.50 -5.03
N SER A 100 -10.66 -18.35 -4.44
CA SER A 100 -9.70 -17.56 -3.66
C SER A 100 -9.57 -17.98 -2.18
N SER A 101 -10.09 -19.15 -1.77
CA SER A 101 -10.18 -19.57 -0.36
C SER A 101 -8.92 -20.24 0.23
N ASP A 102 -7.78 -20.23 -0.44
CA ASP A 102 -6.57 -20.87 0.07
C ASP A 102 -5.55 -19.86 0.64
N PHE A 103 -5.91 -19.20 1.74
CA PHE A 103 -4.94 -18.58 2.63
C PHE A 103 -4.46 -19.60 3.67
N LYS A 104 -3.49 -20.42 3.36
CA LYS A 104 -2.77 -21.23 4.36
C LYS A 104 -1.61 -20.43 4.93
N GLU A 105 -1.65 -20.27 6.25
CA GLU A 105 -0.59 -19.72 7.10
C GLU A 105 0.70 -20.55 6.95
N LYS A 106 1.83 -19.87 6.80
CA LYS A 106 3.17 -20.46 7.02
C LYS A 106 3.73 -19.93 8.33
N GLU A 107 4.15 -20.87 9.17
CA GLU A 107 4.71 -20.66 10.49
C GLU A 107 5.97 -19.78 10.53
N ILE A 108 6.07 -19.02 11.61
CA ILE A 108 7.13 -18.05 11.89
C ILE A 108 8.24 -18.71 12.69
N LYS A 109 9.49 -18.58 12.25
CA LYS A 109 10.67 -18.83 13.11
C LYS A 109 11.06 -17.56 13.84
N GLU A 110 11.13 -17.67 15.16
CA GLU A 110 11.49 -16.59 16.07
C GLU A 110 12.94 -16.11 15.91
N ASN A 111 13.13 -14.82 15.98
CA ASN A 111 14.43 -14.20 16.18
C ASN A 111 14.33 -13.10 17.28
N PRO A 112 15.33 -12.96 18.17
CA PRO A 112 15.12 -12.45 19.53
C PRO A 112 15.09 -10.94 19.67
N LYS A 113 14.37 -10.53 20.70
CA LYS A 113 14.28 -9.24 21.41
C LYS A 113 15.26 -8.14 20.98
N LYS A 114 14.72 -7.11 20.30
CA LYS A 114 15.19 -5.73 20.47
C LYS A 114 14.17 -5.01 21.34
N GLU A 115 14.64 -4.41 22.43
CA GLU A 115 13.86 -3.52 23.29
C GLU A 115 13.12 -2.48 22.44
N THR A 116 11.87 -2.27 22.75
CA THR A 116 10.99 -1.33 22.03
C THR A 116 11.43 0.09 22.32
N GLU A 117 12.32 0.63 21.51
CA GLU A 117 12.67 2.05 21.54
C GLU A 117 11.42 2.86 21.18
N ILE A 118 10.93 3.62 22.16
CA ILE A 118 9.82 4.58 21.96
C ILE A 118 10.44 5.95 21.74
N LYS A 119 10.12 6.57 20.60
CA LYS A 119 10.67 7.88 20.27
C LYS A 119 9.64 8.76 19.57
N GLU A 120 9.70 10.05 19.86
CA GLU A 120 8.91 11.08 19.20
C GLU A 120 9.54 11.44 17.84
N ILE A 121 8.74 11.44 16.79
CA ILE A 121 9.09 11.99 15.48
C ILE A 121 8.54 13.43 15.43
N LYS A 122 9.35 14.39 15.86
CA LYS A 122 8.95 15.79 16.07
C LYS A 122 8.27 16.43 14.86
N LYS A 123 8.73 16.14 13.64
CA LYS A 123 8.17 16.74 12.40
C LYS A 123 6.77 16.26 12.08
N LEU A 124 6.43 15.04 12.45
CA LEU A 124 5.08 14.50 12.34
C LEU A 124 4.28 14.64 13.64
N LYS A 125 4.91 15.09 14.73
CA LYS A 125 4.30 15.19 16.07
C LYS A 125 3.64 13.89 16.50
N ILE A 126 4.31 12.77 16.28
CA ILE A 126 3.85 11.46 16.70
C ILE A 126 4.89 10.75 17.55
N ILE A 127 4.42 9.90 18.45
CA ILE A 127 5.28 8.98 19.18
C ILE A 127 5.12 7.60 18.57
N THR A 128 6.24 6.94 18.30
CA THR A 128 6.25 5.63 17.65
C THR A 128 7.16 4.66 18.40
N ARG A 129 6.91 3.37 18.22
CA ARG A 129 7.79 2.27 18.60
C ARG A 129 8.01 1.32 17.44
N LEU A 130 9.05 0.52 17.49
CA LEU A 130 9.26 -0.54 16.51
C LEU A 130 8.12 -1.57 16.55
N LEU A 131 7.76 -2.08 15.38
CA LEU A 131 6.87 -3.22 15.23
C LEU A 131 7.58 -4.48 15.74
N THR A 132 6.91 -5.24 16.60
CA THR A 132 7.43 -6.49 17.19
C THR A 132 6.86 -7.72 16.49
N ASN A 133 7.52 -8.88 16.67
CA ASN A 133 6.99 -10.15 16.18
C ASN A 133 5.62 -10.48 16.81
N LYS A 134 5.41 -10.06 18.07
CA LYS A 134 4.12 -10.20 18.74
C LYS A 134 3.02 -9.41 18.03
N ASP A 135 3.28 -8.16 17.66
CA ASP A 135 2.33 -7.35 16.89
C ASP A 135 1.99 -7.99 15.54
N ILE A 136 2.99 -8.56 14.86
CA ILE A 136 2.82 -9.24 13.57
C ILE A 136 1.90 -10.45 13.74
N ALA A 137 2.12 -11.26 14.76
CA ALA A 137 1.34 -12.46 15.05
C ALA A 137 -0.11 -12.10 15.45
N GLU A 138 -0.28 -11.19 16.42
CA GLU A 138 -1.60 -10.77 16.91
C GLU A 138 -2.45 -10.12 15.82
N ARG A 139 -1.82 -9.33 14.95
CA ARG A 139 -2.49 -8.63 13.86
C ARG A 139 -2.53 -9.43 12.55
N LYS A 140 -1.98 -10.65 12.52
CA LYS A 140 -1.90 -11.49 11.32
C LYS A 140 -1.34 -10.74 10.10
N LEU A 141 -0.28 -9.97 10.33
CA LEU A 141 0.42 -9.26 9.27
C LEU A 141 1.33 -10.21 8.48
N PRO A 142 1.71 -9.88 7.23
CA PRO A 142 2.69 -10.67 6.49
C PRO A 142 3.99 -10.85 7.28
N ASN A 143 4.55 -12.07 7.24
CA ASN A 143 5.75 -12.46 7.97
C ASN A 143 6.92 -11.63 7.59
N GLN A 144 7.57 -10.84 7.74
CA GLN A 144 8.62 -9.92 7.29
C GLN A 144 8.14 -8.46 7.20
N THR A 145 6.96 -8.16 7.74
CA THR A 145 6.53 -6.79 7.90
C THR A 145 7.46 -6.08 8.88
N THR A 146 8.02 -4.96 8.48
CA THR A 146 8.77 -4.06 9.34
C THR A 146 8.04 -2.72 9.38
N GLY A 147 8.23 -1.95 10.44
CA GLY A 147 7.58 -0.64 10.53
C GLY A 147 7.59 -0.08 11.94
N LEU A 148 6.87 1.03 12.07
CA LEU A 148 6.70 1.76 13.33
C LEU A 148 5.23 1.80 13.70
N VAL A 149 4.91 1.39 14.92
CA VAL A 149 3.56 1.50 15.49
C VAL A 149 3.39 2.90 16.07
N ILE A 150 2.32 3.58 15.68
CA ILE A 150 1.96 4.88 16.26
C ILE A 150 1.37 4.65 17.65
N THR A 151 2.00 5.19 18.68
CA THR A 151 1.55 5.07 20.07
C THR A 151 0.88 6.34 20.58
N ASN A 152 1.18 7.48 19.98
CA ASN A 152 0.53 8.75 20.29
C ASN A 152 0.57 9.69 19.07
N ILE A 153 -0.43 10.55 18.94
CA ILE A 153 -0.53 11.60 17.92
C ILE A 153 -0.72 12.94 18.64
N GLY A 154 0.23 13.84 18.47
CA GLY A 154 0.21 15.15 19.07
C GLY A 154 -0.80 16.08 18.41
N LYS A 155 -1.21 17.13 19.15
CA LYS A 155 -2.08 18.18 18.60
C LYS A 155 -1.42 18.86 17.39
N ASN A 156 -2.24 19.13 16.36
CA ASN A 156 -1.78 19.72 15.09
C ASN A 156 -0.70 18.89 14.39
N SER A 157 -0.78 17.56 14.47
CA SER A 157 0.01 16.68 13.64
C SER A 157 -0.42 16.79 12.18
N PRO A 158 0.50 16.82 11.19
CA PRO A 158 0.12 16.78 9.76
C PRO A 158 -0.54 15.47 9.36
N ILE A 159 -0.58 14.49 10.25
CA ILE A 159 -1.20 13.17 10.07
C ILE A 159 -2.21 12.87 11.20
N ASP A 160 -2.91 13.88 11.68
CA ASP A 160 -3.92 13.79 12.76
C ASP A 160 -5.15 12.93 12.39
N TYR A 161 -5.34 12.66 11.11
CA TYR A 161 -6.35 11.74 10.57
C TYR A 161 -5.95 10.25 10.68
N LEU A 162 -4.74 9.93 11.12
CA LEU A 162 -4.33 8.57 11.49
C LEU A 162 -4.78 8.24 12.92
N ASN A 163 -4.68 6.96 13.26
CA ASN A 163 -5.05 6.49 14.59
C ASN A 163 -3.86 5.91 15.33
N VAL A 164 -3.92 5.99 16.64
CA VAL A 164 -3.04 5.21 17.51
C VAL A 164 -3.24 3.72 17.19
N GLY A 165 -2.14 2.99 17.02
CA GLY A 165 -2.15 1.60 16.58
C GLY A 165 -1.94 1.41 15.06
N ASP A 166 -2.06 2.45 14.25
CA ASP A 166 -1.67 2.36 12.84
C ASP A 166 -0.15 2.12 12.74
N ILE A 167 0.28 1.36 11.72
CA ILE A 167 1.68 0.97 11.53
C ILE A 167 2.21 1.60 10.25
N ILE A 168 3.24 2.42 10.35
CA ILE A 168 3.97 2.98 9.21
C ILE A 168 4.96 1.94 8.73
N VAL A 169 4.79 1.43 7.51
CA VAL A 169 5.63 0.34 6.94
C VAL A 169 6.55 0.81 5.83
N GLU A 170 6.16 1.83 5.10
CA GLU A 170 6.97 2.41 4.03
C GLU A 170 6.81 3.94 4.00
N ALA A 171 7.86 4.64 3.57
CA ALA A 171 7.80 6.05 3.22
C ALA A 171 8.62 6.28 1.94
N GLN A 172 8.09 7.06 0.99
CA GLN A 172 8.70 7.30 -0.33
C GLN A 172 9.16 5.99 -1.00
N LYS A 173 8.32 4.93 -0.91
CA LYS A 173 8.58 3.58 -1.46
C LYS A 173 9.77 2.83 -0.84
N LYS A 174 10.31 3.32 0.28
CA LYS A 174 11.35 2.65 1.04
C LYS A 174 10.75 2.01 2.30
N LYS A 175 11.11 0.76 2.59
CA LYS A 175 10.68 0.06 3.80
C LYS A 175 11.26 0.75 5.04
N ILE A 176 10.44 0.90 6.06
CA ILE A 176 10.83 1.43 7.36
C ILE A 176 11.24 0.28 8.26
N ARG A 177 12.47 0.30 8.75
CA ARG A 177 13.05 -0.71 9.66
C ARG A 177 13.47 -0.11 10.99
N SER A 178 13.60 1.22 11.04
CA SER A 178 13.99 1.97 12.24
C SER A 178 13.32 3.34 12.25
N ILE A 179 13.31 3.98 13.41
CA ILE A 179 12.80 5.35 13.56
C ILE A 179 13.65 6.31 12.72
N LYS A 180 14.96 6.08 12.68
CA LYS A 180 15.89 6.87 11.88
C LYS A 180 15.57 6.81 10.38
N ASP A 181 15.18 5.66 9.85
CA ASP A 181 14.80 5.54 8.43
C ASP A 181 13.68 6.51 8.07
N LEU A 182 12.67 6.62 8.93
CA LEU A 182 11.55 7.53 8.72
C LEU A 182 11.98 9.00 8.87
N GLU A 183 12.78 9.32 9.90
CA GLU A 183 13.34 10.68 10.09
C GLU A 183 14.16 11.13 8.87
N ASP A 184 15.06 10.29 8.38
CA ASP A 184 15.92 10.60 7.21
C ASP A 184 15.10 10.81 5.93
N ILE A 185 14.04 10.02 5.73
CA ILE A 185 13.13 10.17 4.58
C ILE A 185 12.34 11.47 4.66
N ILE A 186 11.84 11.83 5.85
CA ILE A 186 11.13 13.09 6.10
C ILE A 186 12.08 14.27 5.82
N ASP A 187 13.32 14.21 6.32
CA ASP A 187 14.30 15.25 6.14
C ASP A 187 14.67 15.45 4.67
N ALA A 188 14.83 14.37 3.93
CA ALA A 188 15.09 14.42 2.50
C ALA A 188 13.90 15.01 1.72
N ALA A 189 12.67 14.64 2.08
CA ALA A 189 11.46 15.15 1.44
C ALA A 189 11.25 16.65 1.69
N LEU A 190 11.50 17.12 2.92
CA LEU A 190 11.40 18.54 3.26
C LEU A 190 12.42 19.42 2.54
N LYS A 191 13.59 18.84 2.21
CA LYS A 191 14.62 19.53 1.40
C LYS A 191 14.31 19.50 -0.10
N SER A 192 13.41 18.66 -0.53
CA SER A 192 13.00 18.57 -1.93
C SER A 192 11.95 19.64 -2.27
N SER A 193 11.87 20.02 -3.54
CA SER A 193 10.85 20.95 -4.03
C SER A 193 9.41 20.41 -3.90
N GLN A 194 9.25 19.13 -3.70
CA GLN A 194 7.96 18.44 -3.75
C GLN A 194 7.15 18.52 -2.44
N LYS A 195 7.78 18.77 -1.29
CA LYS A 195 7.19 18.93 0.06
C LYS A 195 6.09 17.92 0.45
N THR A 196 5.90 16.88 -0.32
CA THR A 196 4.88 15.84 -0.09
C THR A 196 5.55 14.50 0.15
N ILE A 197 5.16 13.82 1.21
CA ILE A 197 5.69 12.51 1.60
C ILE A 197 4.61 11.46 1.37
N LEU A 198 4.92 10.44 0.58
CA LEU A 198 4.06 9.27 0.43
C LEU A 198 4.38 8.27 1.55
N ILE A 199 3.43 8.04 2.43
CA ILE A 199 3.53 7.06 3.53
C ILE A 199 2.61 5.88 3.24
N VAL A 200 3.05 4.68 3.57
CA VAL A 200 2.22 3.47 3.52
C VAL A 200 2.04 2.96 4.92
N ILE A 201 0.79 2.73 5.28
CA ILE A 201 0.41 2.23 6.60
C ILE A 201 -0.40 0.93 6.52
N TYR A 202 -0.41 0.17 7.62
CA TYR A 202 -1.50 -0.73 7.97
C TYR A 202 -2.35 -0.06 9.04
N ASN A 203 -3.65 0.12 8.77
CA ASN A 203 -4.57 0.66 9.76
C ASN A 203 -4.97 -0.40 10.81
N ASN A 204 -5.74 -0.01 11.82
CA ASN A 204 -6.19 -0.93 12.88
C ASN A 204 -7.05 -2.11 12.40
N GLN A 205 -7.53 -2.06 11.16
CA GLN A 205 -8.26 -3.15 10.49
C GLN A 205 -7.35 -3.99 9.59
N ASN A 206 -6.02 -3.83 9.70
CA ASN A 206 -5.00 -4.48 8.87
C ASN A 206 -5.14 -4.21 7.36
N GLN A 207 -5.71 -3.07 7.01
CA GLN A 207 -5.80 -2.64 5.63
C GLN A 207 -4.57 -1.79 5.28
N ARG A 208 -3.86 -2.18 4.25
CA ARG A 208 -2.75 -1.40 3.71
C ARG A 208 -3.28 -0.19 2.95
N ARG A 209 -2.78 1.01 3.28
CA ARG A 209 -3.20 2.27 2.68
C ARG A 209 -2.00 3.15 2.32
N TYR A 210 -2.12 3.88 1.24
CA TYR A 210 -1.19 4.92 0.81
C TYR A 210 -1.75 6.28 1.23
N ILE A 211 -0.88 7.14 1.76
CA ILE A 211 -1.24 8.44 2.31
C ILE A 211 -0.21 9.46 1.83
N GLY A 212 -0.67 10.55 1.22
CA GLY A 212 0.14 11.71 0.90
C GLY A 212 0.09 12.71 2.05
N VAL A 213 1.24 13.07 2.61
CA VAL A 213 1.39 14.06 3.70
C VAL A 213 2.09 15.28 3.14
N LYS A 214 1.50 16.45 3.35
CA LYS A 214 2.08 17.77 2.99
C LYS A 214 2.72 18.44 4.19
#